data_4b2b9ccd897819653747333cbbd84b98
#
_entry.id   4b2b9ccd897819653747333cbbd84b98
#
_cell.length_a   1.000
_cell.length_b   1.000
_cell.length_c   1.000
_cell.angle_alpha   90.00
_cell.angle_beta   90.00
_cell.angle_gamma   90.00
#
_symmetry.space_group_name_H-M   'P 1'
#
loop_
_entity.id
_entity.type
_entity.pdbx_description
1 polymer ?
#
loop_
_entity_poly.entity_id
_entity_poly.type
_entity_poly.pdbx_seq_one_letter_code
_entity_poly.pdbx_strand_id
1 'polypeptide(L)'
;MPYNSVQFVSSFGTEKMMFSRAEKTPLAEWWWSIDRELLGALMLLMTCGMVLSFAASPPVAERLGLSEWHFVLRHAMFCVPALGVMVVTSWLSHRQARMLALAMLVVSLILLWLTLRFGAEVKGARRWISFAGQSVQPSEFVKPAFAVMGAWLISEYMVRRNVPGRAIATAIMLAIVGGLLLQPDIGQTALVLGTWAVLLFLSGISWWLIIGLAGGAGGLLFGAYMFFPHFARRIDTFLDPEGGGNTYQIDRALQSLLEGGWFGRGPGESIAKKLIPDAHADYVFSAAAGEFGILFCIGLVGLIGFIVIRAMMGAQRQTSLFARLAASTLAVQFAMQSGINLAVNLNLIPPKGMTLPFVSYGGTSMIAIAFGMGLMLALTRTKPEERMATGIPAYRSAVAPLVPAE
;
A
#
# COMPACT_ATOMS: atom_id res chain seq x y z
N MET A 1 15.22 55.23 -52.95
CA MET A 1 14.91 53.78 -53.04
C MET A 1 14.99 53.21 -51.65
N PRO A 2 13.89 52.82 -51.01
CA PRO A 2 13.91 52.25 -49.66
C PRO A 2 14.03 50.73 -49.76
N TYR A 3 14.95 50.16 -48.97
CA TYR A 3 15.14 48.74 -48.77
C TYR A 3 13.97 48.14 -47.96
N ASN A 4 13.25 47.22 -48.60
CA ASN A 4 12.25 46.39 -47.94
C ASN A 4 12.97 45.28 -47.11
N SER A 5 12.91 45.40 -45.79
CA SER A 5 13.26 44.30 -44.88
C SER A 5 12.12 43.31 -44.81
N VAL A 6 12.32 42.16 -45.42
CA VAL A 6 11.42 40.99 -45.31
C VAL A 6 11.51 40.46 -43.88
N GLN A 7 10.45 40.65 -43.11
CA GLN A 7 10.28 39.96 -41.81
C GLN A 7 9.98 38.48 -42.06
N PHE A 8 10.96 37.62 -41.82
CA PHE A 8 10.73 36.19 -41.63
C PHE A 8 10.06 35.98 -40.28
N VAL A 9 8.73 35.91 -40.26
CA VAL A 9 8.01 35.38 -39.11
C VAL A 9 8.15 33.88 -39.13
N SER A 10 9.09 33.34 -38.37
CA SER A 10 9.15 31.94 -38.05
C SER A 10 8.01 31.56 -37.10
N SER A 11 6.90 31.09 -37.66
CA SER A 11 5.84 30.46 -36.91
C SER A 11 6.31 29.08 -36.50
N PHE A 12 7.23 28.97 -35.51
CA PHE A 12 7.37 27.77 -34.72
C PHE A 12 6.15 27.72 -33.81
N GLY A 13 5.22 26.80 -34.14
CA GLY A 13 4.11 26.46 -33.28
C GLY A 13 4.63 26.08 -31.92
N THR A 14 4.42 26.95 -30.93
CA THR A 14 4.54 26.56 -29.53
C THR A 14 3.48 25.50 -29.29
N GLU A 15 3.85 24.22 -29.33
CA GLU A 15 3.05 23.19 -28.69
C GLU A 15 2.76 23.68 -27.27
N LYS A 16 1.51 24.05 -27.02
CA LYS A 16 1.04 24.38 -25.68
C LYS A 16 1.25 23.13 -24.86
N MET A 17 2.36 23.05 -24.13
CA MET A 17 2.52 22.04 -23.11
C MET A 17 1.30 22.15 -22.19
N MET A 18 0.50 21.12 -22.16
CA MET A 18 -0.78 21.01 -21.47
C MET A 18 -0.70 21.37 -19.98
N PHE A 19 0.50 21.64 -19.44
CA PHE A 19 0.80 22.02 -18.06
C PHE A 19 1.93 23.05 -17.99
N SER A 20 1.68 24.26 -18.47
CA SER A 20 2.62 25.37 -18.25
C SER A 20 2.68 25.75 -16.77
N ARG A 21 3.89 26.02 -16.24
CA ARG A 21 4.07 26.52 -14.86
C ARG A 21 3.43 27.90 -14.64
N ALA A 22 3.11 28.63 -15.70
CA ALA A 22 2.47 29.92 -15.66
C ALA A 22 0.92 29.83 -15.56
N GLU A 23 0.34 28.65 -15.80
CA GLU A 23 -1.10 28.44 -15.71
C GLU A 23 -1.51 28.18 -14.26
N LYS A 24 -2.38 29.03 -13.71
CA LYS A 24 -2.97 28.88 -12.38
C LYS A 24 -4.23 27.99 -12.41
N THR A 25 -4.18 26.86 -13.13
CA THR A 25 -5.27 25.89 -13.10
C THR A 25 -5.07 24.93 -11.92
N PRO A 26 -6.14 24.46 -11.25
CA PRO A 26 -6.02 23.50 -10.14
C PRO A 26 -5.27 22.23 -10.52
N LEU A 27 -5.38 21.79 -11.78
CA LEU A 27 -4.65 20.66 -12.34
C LEU A 27 -3.14 20.92 -12.45
N ALA A 28 -2.76 22.12 -12.94
CA ALA A 28 -1.35 22.49 -13.04
C ALA A 28 -0.71 22.61 -11.65
N GLU A 29 -1.39 23.24 -10.70
CA GLU A 29 -0.92 23.34 -9.31
C GLU A 29 -0.74 21.96 -8.67
N TRP A 30 -1.68 21.05 -8.87
CA TRP A 30 -1.57 19.66 -8.39
C TRP A 30 -0.38 18.96 -9.02
N TRP A 31 -0.26 18.98 -10.36
CA TRP A 31 0.80 18.31 -11.10
C TRP A 31 2.20 18.79 -10.72
N TRP A 32 2.36 20.08 -10.43
CA TRP A 32 3.64 20.66 -10.05
C TRP A 32 3.96 20.52 -8.55
N SER A 33 2.97 20.24 -7.72
CA SER A 33 3.15 20.03 -6.28
C SER A 33 3.32 18.56 -5.87
N ILE A 34 2.79 17.62 -6.66
CA ILE A 34 2.86 16.18 -6.36
C ILE A 34 4.25 15.61 -6.65
N ASP A 35 4.63 14.57 -5.90
CA ASP A 35 5.82 13.77 -6.22
C ASP A 35 5.53 12.84 -7.40
N ARG A 36 5.96 13.27 -8.61
CA ARG A 36 5.69 12.55 -9.86
C ARG A 36 6.43 11.22 -9.96
N GLU A 37 7.63 11.14 -9.36
CA GLU A 37 8.39 9.88 -9.36
C GLU A 37 7.69 8.83 -8.50
N LEU A 38 7.17 9.24 -7.35
CA LEU A 38 6.39 8.36 -6.48
C LEU A 38 5.07 7.93 -7.14
N LEU A 39 4.35 8.87 -7.74
CA LEU A 39 3.12 8.58 -8.49
C LEU A 39 3.40 7.61 -9.65
N GLY A 40 4.45 7.88 -10.45
CA GLY A 40 4.87 7.02 -11.55
C GLY A 40 5.25 5.61 -11.11
N ALA A 41 5.96 5.49 -9.99
CA ALA A 41 6.32 4.19 -9.41
C ALA A 41 5.09 3.40 -8.92
N LEU A 42 4.10 4.07 -8.31
CA LEU A 42 2.83 3.45 -7.91
C LEU A 42 2.03 2.98 -9.13
N MET A 43 1.96 3.78 -10.19
CA MET A 43 1.31 3.39 -11.44
C MET A 43 2.03 2.22 -12.11
N LEU A 44 3.36 2.23 -12.11
CA LEU A 44 4.17 1.12 -12.63
C LEU A 44 3.90 -0.17 -11.84
N LEU A 45 3.82 -0.09 -10.51
CA LEU A 45 3.49 -1.23 -9.66
C LEU A 45 2.09 -1.79 -9.96
N MET A 46 1.10 -0.92 -10.17
CA MET A 46 -0.26 -1.33 -10.59
C MET A 46 -0.23 -2.00 -11.97
N THR A 47 0.57 -1.49 -12.90
CA THR A 47 0.75 -2.08 -14.23
C THR A 47 1.40 -3.46 -14.13
N CYS A 48 2.45 -3.61 -13.31
CA CYS A 48 3.05 -4.93 -13.03
C CYS A 48 2.01 -5.90 -12.45
N GLY A 49 1.16 -5.45 -11.51
CA GLY A 49 0.06 -6.26 -10.96
C GLY A 49 -0.94 -6.71 -12.03
N MET A 50 -1.28 -5.82 -12.96
CA MET A 50 -2.14 -6.17 -14.09
C MET A 50 -1.51 -7.24 -14.98
N VAL A 51 -0.23 -7.07 -15.36
CA VAL A 51 0.51 -8.06 -16.15
C VAL A 51 0.56 -9.41 -15.43
N LEU A 52 0.86 -9.40 -14.12
CA LEU A 52 0.88 -10.63 -13.32
C LEU A 52 -0.49 -11.26 -13.16
N SER A 53 -1.58 -10.49 -13.21
CA SER A 53 -2.93 -11.04 -13.19
C SER A 53 -3.23 -11.86 -14.44
N PHE A 54 -2.72 -11.47 -15.63
CA PHE A 54 -2.82 -12.30 -16.84
C PHE A 54 -2.05 -13.62 -16.70
N ALA A 55 -0.96 -13.60 -15.98
CA ALA A 55 -0.12 -14.77 -15.79
C ALA A 55 -0.69 -15.74 -14.74
N ALA A 56 -1.09 -15.24 -13.56
CA ALA A 56 -1.46 -16.05 -12.41
C ALA A 56 -2.94 -16.46 -12.34
N SER A 57 -3.84 -15.72 -13.02
CA SER A 57 -5.30 -15.91 -12.84
C SER A 57 -5.93 -17.03 -13.68
N PRO A 58 -5.54 -17.29 -14.93
CA PRO A 58 -6.21 -18.28 -15.77
C PRO A 58 -6.28 -19.68 -15.16
N PRO A 59 -5.20 -20.26 -14.61
CA PRO A 59 -5.26 -21.61 -14.03
C PRO A 59 -6.19 -21.72 -12.80
N VAL A 60 -6.37 -20.63 -12.08
CA VAL A 60 -7.29 -20.60 -10.93
C VAL A 60 -8.73 -20.51 -11.40
N ALA A 61 -9.00 -19.71 -12.45
CA ALA A 61 -10.32 -19.59 -13.05
C ALA A 61 -10.79 -20.93 -13.64
N GLU A 62 -9.91 -21.61 -14.37
CA GLU A 62 -10.18 -22.93 -14.95
C GLU A 62 -10.56 -23.97 -13.87
N ARG A 63 -9.80 -24.03 -12.77
CA ARG A 63 -10.13 -24.95 -11.65
C ARG A 63 -11.47 -24.68 -10.99
N LEU A 64 -11.93 -23.42 -11.03
CA LEU A 64 -13.22 -23.03 -10.46
C LEU A 64 -14.36 -23.10 -11.48
N GLY A 65 -14.09 -23.58 -12.71
CA GLY A 65 -15.09 -23.64 -13.80
C GLY A 65 -15.53 -22.25 -14.28
N LEU A 66 -14.69 -21.22 -14.10
CA LEU A 66 -14.93 -19.86 -14.52
C LEU A 66 -14.22 -19.56 -15.84
N SER A 67 -14.63 -18.49 -16.52
CA SER A 67 -13.93 -18.00 -17.70
C SER A 67 -12.47 -17.64 -17.34
N GLU A 68 -11.51 -17.94 -18.20
CA GLU A 68 -10.08 -17.64 -18.01
C GLU A 68 -9.81 -16.18 -17.67
N TRP A 69 -10.65 -15.28 -18.21
CA TRP A 69 -10.54 -13.84 -18.01
C TRP A 69 -11.25 -13.32 -16.76
N HIS A 70 -11.94 -14.18 -16.01
CA HIS A 70 -12.79 -13.76 -14.89
C HIS A 70 -12.04 -12.89 -13.85
N PHE A 71 -10.91 -13.37 -13.35
CA PHE A 71 -10.13 -12.64 -12.34
C PHE A 71 -9.35 -11.47 -12.93
N VAL A 72 -8.90 -11.59 -14.19
CA VAL A 72 -8.21 -10.50 -14.90
C VAL A 72 -9.15 -9.30 -15.08
N LEU A 73 -10.36 -9.55 -15.60
CA LEU A 73 -11.36 -8.49 -15.78
C LEU A 73 -11.75 -7.86 -14.44
N ARG A 74 -11.95 -8.67 -13.40
CA ARG A 74 -12.23 -8.15 -12.06
C ARG A 74 -11.05 -7.33 -11.51
N HIS A 75 -9.82 -7.77 -11.72
CA HIS A 75 -8.64 -6.99 -11.31
C HIS A 75 -8.63 -5.63 -12.02
N ALA A 76 -8.84 -5.61 -13.34
CA ALA A 76 -8.96 -4.38 -14.13
C ALA A 76 -10.10 -3.47 -13.62
N MET A 77 -11.27 -4.05 -13.33
CA MET A 77 -12.43 -3.34 -12.78
C MET A 77 -12.12 -2.67 -11.42
N PHE A 78 -11.26 -3.23 -10.60
CA PHE A 78 -10.83 -2.63 -9.34
C PHE A 78 -9.65 -1.67 -9.49
N CYS A 79 -8.78 -1.85 -10.48
CA CYS A 79 -7.68 -0.94 -10.77
C CYS A 79 -8.18 0.48 -11.13
N VAL A 80 -9.22 0.59 -11.95
CA VAL A 80 -9.77 1.89 -12.39
C VAL A 80 -10.27 2.73 -11.21
N PRO A 81 -11.20 2.25 -10.35
CA PRO A 81 -11.62 3.02 -9.19
C PRO A 81 -10.49 3.22 -8.17
N ALA A 82 -9.55 2.28 -8.01
CA ALA A 82 -8.39 2.45 -7.16
C ALA A 82 -7.51 3.62 -7.63
N LEU A 83 -7.21 3.69 -8.93
CA LEU A 83 -6.49 4.83 -9.51
C LEU A 83 -7.25 6.14 -9.31
N GLY A 84 -8.57 6.13 -9.55
CA GLY A 84 -9.43 7.29 -9.31
C GLY A 84 -9.39 7.76 -7.85
N VAL A 85 -9.52 6.84 -6.90
CA VAL A 85 -9.42 7.14 -5.46
C VAL A 85 -8.04 7.69 -5.11
N MET A 86 -6.96 7.08 -5.61
CA MET A 86 -5.60 7.56 -5.37
C MET A 86 -5.38 8.99 -5.89
N VAL A 87 -5.83 9.28 -7.10
CA VAL A 87 -5.71 10.63 -7.69
C VAL A 87 -6.58 11.63 -6.93
N VAL A 88 -7.84 11.34 -6.68
CA VAL A 88 -8.77 12.24 -5.97
C VAL A 88 -8.27 12.53 -4.55
N THR A 89 -7.85 11.52 -3.82
CA THR A 89 -7.34 11.72 -2.46
C THR A 89 -6.00 12.47 -2.43
N SER A 90 -5.19 12.36 -3.49
CA SER A 90 -3.93 13.12 -3.61
C SER A 90 -4.14 14.64 -3.80
N TRP A 91 -5.34 15.09 -4.17
CA TRP A 91 -5.67 16.53 -4.29
C TRP A 91 -6.02 17.19 -2.96
N LEU A 92 -6.30 16.41 -1.94
CA LEU A 92 -6.76 16.89 -0.66
C LEU A 92 -5.72 17.78 0.03
N SER A 93 -6.19 18.84 0.70
CA SER A 93 -5.39 19.57 1.68
C SER A 93 -5.19 18.72 2.95
N HIS A 94 -4.20 19.06 3.77
CA HIS A 94 -3.94 18.36 5.04
C HIS A 94 -5.17 18.29 5.95
N ARG A 95 -6.02 19.36 5.95
CA ARG A 95 -7.27 19.39 6.72
C ARG A 95 -8.31 18.42 6.13
N GLN A 96 -8.49 18.45 4.82
CA GLN A 96 -9.43 17.54 4.14
C GLN A 96 -9.00 16.08 4.26
N ALA A 97 -7.70 15.78 4.10
CA ALA A 97 -7.14 14.45 4.29
C ALA A 97 -7.46 13.90 5.70
N ARG A 98 -7.30 14.73 6.72
CA ARG A 98 -7.63 14.39 8.10
C ARG A 98 -9.13 14.15 8.31
N MET A 99 -9.99 15.03 7.76
CA MET A 99 -11.44 14.87 7.88
C MET A 99 -11.94 13.62 7.16
N LEU A 100 -11.41 13.33 5.97
CA LEU A 100 -11.74 12.12 5.24
C LEU A 100 -11.24 10.86 5.97
N ALA A 101 -10.03 10.90 6.53
CA ALA A 101 -9.50 9.80 7.33
C ALA A 101 -10.34 9.56 8.59
N LEU A 102 -10.83 10.62 9.25
CA LEU A 102 -11.75 10.49 10.40
C LEU A 102 -13.06 9.82 9.99
N ALA A 103 -13.69 10.30 8.92
CA ALA A 103 -14.94 9.72 8.44
C ALA A 103 -14.74 8.24 8.05
N MET A 104 -13.65 7.95 7.32
CA MET A 104 -13.31 6.57 6.94
C MET A 104 -13.03 5.69 8.15
N LEU A 105 -12.32 6.19 9.17
CA LEU A 105 -12.06 5.45 10.42
C LEU A 105 -13.34 5.10 11.14
N VAL A 106 -14.24 6.07 11.31
CA VAL A 106 -15.52 5.86 12.00
C VAL A 106 -16.36 4.83 11.25
N VAL A 107 -16.56 5.02 9.95
CA VAL A 107 -17.34 4.10 9.12
C VAL A 107 -16.75 2.69 9.13
N SER A 108 -15.44 2.58 8.86
CA SER A 108 -14.79 1.26 8.79
C SER A 108 -14.71 0.57 10.15
N LEU A 109 -14.60 1.32 11.26
CA LEU A 109 -14.65 0.75 12.62
C LEU A 109 -16.04 0.21 12.94
N ILE A 110 -17.10 0.95 12.62
CA ILE A 110 -18.49 0.47 12.78
C ILE A 110 -18.70 -0.79 11.94
N LEU A 111 -18.30 -0.77 10.67
CA LEU A 111 -18.42 -1.93 9.79
C LEU A 111 -17.58 -3.13 10.28
N LEU A 112 -16.40 -2.90 10.86
CA LEU A 112 -15.57 -3.95 11.46
C LEU A 112 -16.31 -4.72 12.54
N TRP A 113 -17.00 -4.01 13.43
CA TRP A 113 -17.79 -4.62 14.50
C TRP A 113 -19.10 -5.24 13.98
N LEU A 114 -19.74 -4.62 12.99
CA LEU A 114 -20.93 -5.18 12.34
C LEU A 114 -20.60 -6.49 11.58
N THR A 115 -19.39 -6.64 11.06
CA THR A 115 -18.96 -7.85 10.36
C THR A 115 -19.04 -9.10 11.27
N LEU A 116 -18.83 -8.94 12.59
CA LEU A 116 -18.95 -10.05 13.54
C LEU A 116 -20.35 -10.67 13.55
N ARG A 117 -21.39 -9.86 13.29
CA ARG A 117 -22.78 -10.30 13.33
C ARG A 117 -23.36 -10.58 11.95
N PHE A 118 -23.05 -9.75 10.96
CA PHE A 118 -23.66 -9.76 9.63
C PHE A 118 -22.71 -10.23 8.54
N GLY A 119 -21.44 -10.49 8.86
CA GLY A 119 -20.44 -10.92 7.88
C GLY A 119 -20.67 -12.35 7.41
N ALA A 120 -20.38 -12.57 6.12
CA ALA A 120 -20.34 -13.90 5.56
C ALA A 120 -19.20 -14.71 6.19
N GLU A 121 -19.49 -15.94 6.60
CA GLU A 121 -18.48 -16.85 7.15
C GLU A 121 -17.71 -17.53 6.01
N VAL A 122 -16.42 -17.23 5.90
CA VAL A 122 -15.53 -17.78 4.89
C VAL A 122 -14.34 -18.40 5.59
N LYS A 123 -14.08 -19.68 5.36
CA LYS A 123 -12.96 -20.44 5.98
C LYS A 123 -12.96 -20.30 7.52
N GLY A 124 -14.15 -20.31 8.16
CA GLY A 124 -14.30 -20.25 9.63
C GLY A 124 -14.11 -18.86 10.24
N ALA A 125 -14.15 -17.79 9.46
CA ALA A 125 -14.02 -16.42 9.94
C ALA A 125 -14.97 -15.46 9.23
N ARG A 126 -15.51 -14.48 9.97
CA ARG A 126 -16.41 -13.44 9.44
C ARG A 126 -15.65 -12.14 9.28
N ARG A 127 -15.07 -11.92 8.09
CA ARG A 127 -14.20 -10.78 7.77
C ARG A 127 -14.77 -9.88 6.68
N TRP A 128 -15.79 -10.35 5.98
CA TRP A 128 -16.32 -9.71 4.78
C TRP A 128 -17.80 -9.36 4.96
N ILE A 129 -18.17 -8.15 4.54
CA ILE A 129 -19.56 -7.73 4.40
C ILE A 129 -19.86 -7.64 2.91
N SER A 130 -20.94 -8.30 2.48
CA SER A 130 -21.42 -8.19 1.09
C SER A 130 -22.37 -7.01 0.99
N PHE A 131 -22.04 -6.06 0.14
CA PHE A 131 -22.88 -4.91 -0.17
C PHE A 131 -23.02 -4.78 -1.70
N ALA A 132 -24.27 -4.74 -2.20
CA ALA A 132 -24.58 -4.63 -3.63
C ALA A 132 -23.80 -5.64 -4.52
N GLY A 133 -23.65 -6.89 -4.06
CA GLY A 133 -22.93 -7.94 -4.78
C GLY A 133 -21.40 -7.86 -4.74
N GLN A 134 -20.85 -6.88 -4.02
CA GLN A 134 -19.42 -6.75 -3.78
C GLN A 134 -19.07 -7.07 -2.32
N SER A 135 -18.00 -7.83 -2.12
CA SER A 135 -17.50 -8.14 -0.78
C SER A 135 -16.49 -7.07 -0.34
N VAL A 136 -16.77 -6.42 0.76
CA VAL A 136 -15.91 -5.39 1.37
C VAL A 136 -15.30 -5.94 2.63
N GLN A 137 -13.98 -5.75 2.81
CA GLN A 137 -13.27 -6.06 4.05
C GLN A 137 -12.98 -4.75 4.80
N PRO A 138 -13.73 -4.43 5.87
CA PRO A 138 -13.59 -3.14 6.55
C PRO A 138 -12.21 -2.92 7.17
N SER A 139 -11.53 -3.97 7.61
CA SER A 139 -10.17 -3.89 8.18
C SER A 139 -9.14 -3.30 7.22
N GLU A 140 -9.33 -3.42 5.91
CA GLU A 140 -8.44 -2.83 4.92
C GLU A 140 -8.48 -1.29 4.96
N PHE A 141 -9.66 -0.70 5.13
CA PHE A 141 -9.84 0.75 5.21
C PHE A 141 -9.49 1.33 6.59
N VAL A 142 -9.69 0.54 7.65
CA VAL A 142 -9.31 0.94 9.02
C VAL A 142 -7.81 1.26 9.10
N LYS A 143 -6.96 0.51 8.42
CA LYS A 143 -5.49 0.64 8.49
C LYS A 143 -4.99 2.03 8.08
N PRO A 144 -5.19 2.49 6.83
CA PRO A 144 -4.73 3.80 6.41
C PRO A 144 -5.45 4.94 7.15
N ALA A 145 -6.72 4.76 7.49
CA ALA A 145 -7.46 5.73 8.27
C ALA A 145 -6.89 5.88 9.69
N PHE A 146 -6.55 4.78 10.36
CA PHE A 146 -5.91 4.79 11.67
C PHE A 146 -4.49 5.37 11.60
N ALA A 147 -3.71 5.07 10.56
CA ALA A 147 -2.37 5.65 10.38
C ALA A 147 -2.42 7.19 10.38
N VAL A 148 -3.36 7.79 9.63
CA VAL A 148 -3.51 9.24 9.55
C VAL A 148 -4.09 9.83 10.84
N MET A 149 -5.12 9.22 11.41
CA MET A 149 -5.76 9.72 12.63
C MET A 149 -4.88 9.56 13.86
N GLY A 150 -4.18 8.43 14.00
CA GLY A 150 -3.20 8.22 15.04
C GLY A 150 -2.05 9.23 14.98
N ALA A 151 -1.55 9.50 13.77
CA ALA A 151 -0.53 10.51 13.55
C ALA A 151 -1.02 11.91 13.95
N TRP A 152 -2.28 12.25 13.62
CA TRP A 152 -2.86 13.52 14.04
C TRP A 152 -2.98 13.63 15.56
N LEU A 153 -3.56 12.64 16.22
CA LEU A 153 -3.75 12.63 17.68
C LEU A 153 -2.41 12.73 18.42
N ILE A 154 -1.40 12.00 17.94
CA ILE A 154 -0.05 12.05 18.52
C ILE A 154 0.61 13.41 18.25
N SER A 155 0.46 13.98 17.07
CA SER A 155 1.00 15.31 16.76
C SER A 155 0.36 16.41 17.63
N GLU A 156 -0.95 16.36 17.84
CA GLU A 156 -1.65 17.29 18.76
C GLU A 156 -1.16 17.14 20.19
N TYR A 157 -0.95 15.91 20.68
CA TYR A 157 -0.34 15.68 21.99
C TYR A 157 1.07 16.27 22.12
N MET A 158 1.88 16.17 21.07
CA MET A 158 3.25 16.69 21.08
C MET A 158 3.28 18.22 21.07
N VAL A 159 2.34 18.86 20.38
CA VAL A 159 2.24 20.33 20.26
C VAL A 159 1.45 20.92 21.43
N ARG A 160 0.35 20.30 21.80
CA ARG A 160 -0.58 20.78 22.83
C ARG A 160 -0.72 19.71 23.93
N ARG A 161 0.15 19.70 24.90
CA ARG A 161 0.15 18.67 25.96
C ARG A 161 -1.16 18.48 26.74
N ASN A 162 -2.14 19.37 26.53
CA ASN A 162 -3.47 19.30 27.14
C ASN A 162 -4.39 18.26 26.50
N VAL A 163 -4.08 17.77 25.28
CA VAL A 163 -4.90 16.76 24.60
C VAL A 163 -4.31 15.38 24.89
N PRO A 164 -5.05 14.42 25.45
CA PRO A 164 -4.55 13.06 25.70
C PRO A 164 -4.48 12.23 24.42
N GLY A 165 -3.87 12.78 23.36
CA GLY A 165 -3.89 12.21 22.01
C GLY A 165 -3.30 10.80 21.95
N ARG A 166 -2.25 10.50 22.74
CA ARG A 166 -1.68 9.15 22.83
C ARG A 166 -2.67 8.15 23.40
N ALA A 167 -3.38 8.53 24.48
CA ALA A 167 -4.37 7.65 25.11
C ALA A 167 -5.55 7.38 24.17
N ILE A 168 -6.04 8.42 23.47
CA ILE A 168 -7.12 8.28 22.49
C ILE A 168 -6.68 7.38 21.33
N ALA A 169 -5.49 7.60 20.75
CA ALA A 169 -4.95 6.77 19.67
C ALA A 169 -4.80 5.30 20.12
N THR A 170 -4.33 5.07 21.35
CA THR A 170 -4.23 3.72 21.93
C THR A 170 -5.60 3.09 22.14
N ALA A 171 -6.59 3.82 22.62
CA ALA A 171 -7.96 3.31 22.78
C ALA A 171 -8.58 2.92 21.43
N ILE A 172 -8.39 3.72 20.39
CA ILE A 172 -8.83 3.40 19.02
C ILE A 172 -8.11 2.13 18.53
N MET A 173 -6.79 2.06 18.71
CA MET A 173 -6.01 0.87 18.35
C MET A 173 -6.55 -0.38 19.07
N LEU A 174 -6.81 -0.31 20.37
CA LEU A 174 -7.36 -1.43 21.13
C LEU A 174 -8.76 -1.84 20.65
N ALA A 175 -9.62 -0.88 20.28
CA ALA A 175 -10.93 -1.18 19.69
C ALA A 175 -10.80 -1.89 18.33
N ILE A 176 -9.85 -1.48 17.48
CA ILE A 176 -9.58 -2.14 16.20
C ILE A 176 -9.06 -3.56 16.45
N VAL A 177 -8.04 -3.70 17.29
CA VAL A 177 -7.40 -5.00 17.61
C VAL A 177 -8.40 -5.96 18.23
N GLY A 178 -9.25 -5.47 19.17
CA GLY A 178 -10.33 -6.27 19.76
C GLY A 178 -11.27 -6.84 18.70
N GLY A 179 -11.72 -6.00 17.76
CA GLY A 179 -12.56 -6.46 16.65
C GLY A 179 -11.87 -7.47 15.74
N LEU A 180 -10.59 -7.26 15.41
CA LEU A 180 -9.80 -8.17 14.57
C LEU A 180 -9.51 -9.52 15.23
N LEU A 181 -9.24 -9.54 16.53
CA LEU A 181 -9.03 -10.78 17.29
C LEU A 181 -10.32 -11.62 17.37
N LEU A 182 -11.48 -10.97 17.49
CA LEU A 182 -12.78 -11.65 17.43
C LEU A 182 -13.10 -12.19 16.04
N GLN A 183 -12.46 -11.66 14.98
CA GLN A 183 -12.57 -12.14 13.60
C GLN A 183 -11.52 -13.20 13.25
N PRO A 184 -10.76 -13.78 14.16
CA PRO A 184 -9.45 -14.45 14.09
C PRO A 184 -8.54 -13.95 12.93
N ASP A 185 -8.36 -12.61 12.83
CA ASP A 185 -7.51 -12.00 11.79
C ASP A 185 -6.17 -11.49 12.33
N ILE A 186 -5.29 -12.44 12.63
CA ILE A 186 -3.99 -12.16 13.25
C ILE A 186 -3.07 -11.37 12.32
N GLY A 187 -3.17 -11.58 11.00
CA GLY A 187 -2.36 -10.84 10.02
C GLY A 187 -2.66 -9.34 10.05
N GLN A 188 -3.93 -8.97 10.00
CA GLN A 188 -4.35 -7.57 10.08
C GLN A 188 -4.07 -6.98 11.47
N THR A 189 -4.25 -7.78 12.54
CA THR A 189 -3.90 -7.39 13.90
C THR A 189 -2.42 -7.00 14.01
N ALA A 190 -1.52 -7.81 13.46
CA ALA A 190 -0.08 -7.54 13.44
C ALA A 190 0.25 -6.24 12.71
N LEU A 191 -0.42 -5.96 11.57
CA LEU A 191 -0.23 -4.71 10.83
C LEU A 191 -0.71 -3.48 11.62
N VAL A 192 -1.86 -3.56 12.29
CA VAL A 192 -2.38 -2.44 13.10
C VAL A 192 -1.48 -2.18 14.29
N LEU A 193 -1.04 -3.24 15.00
CA LEU A 193 -0.09 -3.13 16.11
C LEU A 193 1.26 -2.55 15.64
N GLY A 194 1.77 -3.03 14.50
CA GLY A 194 2.98 -2.50 13.88
C GLY A 194 2.82 -1.03 13.48
N THR A 195 1.70 -0.64 12.88
CA THR A 195 1.40 0.76 12.54
C THR A 195 1.41 1.64 13.79
N TRP A 196 0.80 1.17 14.88
CA TRP A 196 0.79 1.89 16.16
C TRP A 196 2.19 1.97 16.79
N ALA A 197 2.97 0.89 16.76
CA ALA A 197 4.34 0.87 17.24
C ALA A 197 5.23 1.86 16.47
N VAL A 198 5.08 1.93 15.14
CA VAL A 198 5.78 2.91 14.29
C VAL A 198 5.39 4.34 14.66
N LEU A 199 4.11 4.63 14.87
CA LEU A 199 3.65 5.93 15.32
C LEU A 199 4.28 6.34 16.65
N LEU A 200 4.33 5.43 17.60
CA LEU A 200 4.97 5.66 18.89
C LEU A 200 6.48 5.88 18.75
N PHE A 201 7.15 5.05 17.96
CA PHE A 201 8.58 5.20 17.69
C PHE A 201 8.91 6.57 17.07
N LEU A 202 8.19 6.95 16.02
CA LEU A 202 8.36 8.24 15.35
C LEU A 202 8.01 9.44 16.25
N SER A 203 7.21 9.22 17.30
CA SER A 203 6.89 10.25 18.30
C SER A 203 7.95 10.40 19.40
N GLY A 204 9.08 9.69 19.30
CA GLY A 204 10.20 9.80 20.24
C GLY A 204 9.92 9.14 21.60
N ILE A 205 9.22 8.02 21.62
CA ILE A 205 9.01 7.22 22.82
C ILE A 205 10.31 6.50 23.23
N SER A 206 10.45 6.28 24.55
CA SER A 206 11.62 5.60 25.11
C SER A 206 11.74 4.15 24.59
N TRP A 207 12.98 3.70 24.38
CA TRP A 207 13.29 2.33 23.96
C TRP A 207 12.72 1.26 24.89
N TRP A 208 12.65 1.54 26.19
CA TRP A 208 12.06 0.61 27.17
C TRP A 208 10.59 0.32 26.91
N LEU A 209 9.83 1.34 26.46
CA LEU A 209 8.43 1.13 26.09
C LEU A 209 8.31 0.31 24.80
N ILE A 210 9.22 0.52 23.83
CA ILE A 210 9.25 -0.27 22.59
C ILE A 210 9.53 -1.74 22.93
N ILE A 211 10.49 -2.02 23.79
CA ILE A 211 10.80 -3.37 24.26
C ILE A 211 9.60 -3.98 25.00
N GLY A 212 8.95 -3.20 25.87
CA GLY A 212 7.73 -3.64 26.55
C GLY A 212 6.58 -3.97 25.60
N LEU A 213 6.41 -3.16 24.53
CA LEU A 213 5.41 -3.40 23.48
C LEU A 213 5.76 -4.64 22.64
N ALA A 214 7.03 -4.84 22.30
CA ALA A 214 7.49 -6.04 21.61
C ALA A 214 7.26 -7.30 22.46
N GLY A 215 7.55 -7.24 23.75
CA GLY A 215 7.25 -8.29 24.72
C GLY A 215 5.75 -8.57 24.85
N GLY A 216 4.93 -7.51 24.90
CA GLY A 216 3.47 -7.60 24.91
C GLY A 216 2.92 -8.24 23.62
N ALA A 217 3.46 -7.86 22.45
CA ALA A 217 3.10 -8.50 21.18
C ALA A 217 3.50 -9.97 21.15
N GLY A 218 4.68 -10.32 21.64
CA GLY A 218 5.11 -11.71 21.81
C GLY A 218 4.17 -12.51 22.74
N GLY A 219 3.77 -11.90 23.85
CA GLY A 219 2.78 -12.47 24.78
C GLY A 219 1.41 -12.69 24.14
N LEU A 220 0.95 -11.73 23.32
CA LEU A 220 -0.29 -11.87 22.55
C LEU A 220 -0.21 -12.98 21.52
N LEU A 221 0.92 -13.13 20.81
CA LEU A 221 1.14 -14.21 19.85
C LEU A 221 1.18 -15.58 20.56
N PHE A 222 1.86 -15.65 21.70
CA PHE A 222 1.88 -16.86 22.54
C PHE A 222 0.50 -17.20 23.09
N GLY A 223 -0.25 -16.21 23.58
CA GLY A 223 -1.65 -16.38 23.97
C GLY A 223 -2.52 -16.86 22.80
N ALA A 224 -2.35 -16.25 21.61
CA ALA A 224 -3.06 -16.69 20.42
C ALA A 224 -2.75 -18.15 20.06
N TYR A 225 -1.50 -18.58 20.21
CA TYR A 225 -1.09 -19.97 20.03
C TYR A 225 -1.80 -20.91 21.01
N MET A 226 -1.92 -20.50 22.28
CA MET A 226 -2.55 -21.34 23.32
C MET A 226 -4.07 -21.41 23.19
N PHE A 227 -4.73 -20.31 22.82
CA PHE A 227 -6.19 -20.20 22.87
C PHE A 227 -6.89 -20.41 21.52
N PHE A 228 -6.18 -20.27 20.40
CA PHE A 228 -6.77 -20.44 19.06
C PHE A 228 -6.20 -21.66 18.33
N PRO A 229 -6.89 -22.83 18.35
CA PRO A 229 -6.39 -24.08 17.72
C PRO A 229 -6.08 -23.93 16.22
N HIS A 230 -6.82 -23.06 15.53
CA HIS A 230 -6.57 -22.81 14.11
C HIS A 230 -5.24 -22.07 13.87
N PHE A 231 -4.87 -21.18 14.79
CA PHE A 231 -3.58 -20.47 14.74
C PHE A 231 -2.43 -21.40 15.15
N ALA A 232 -2.61 -22.18 16.20
CA ALA A 232 -1.64 -23.17 16.64
C ALA A 232 -1.30 -24.16 15.50
N ARG A 233 -2.30 -24.76 14.86
CA ARG A 233 -2.10 -25.67 13.72
C ARG A 233 -1.27 -25.07 12.59
N ARG A 234 -1.46 -23.75 12.28
CA ARG A 234 -0.67 -23.10 11.24
C ARG A 234 0.80 -22.93 11.62
N ILE A 235 1.07 -22.68 12.90
CA ILE A 235 2.44 -22.59 13.42
C ILE A 235 3.06 -23.98 13.46
N ASP A 236 2.35 -24.97 13.99
CA ASP A 236 2.84 -26.34 14.08
C ASP A 236 3.16 -26.91 12.70
N THR A 237 2.24 -26.74 11.72
CA THR A 237 2.49 -27.15 10.32
C THR A 237 3.67 -26.42 9.69
N PHE A 238 3.92 -25.17 10.08
CA PHE A 238 5.04 -24.39 9.57
C PHE A 238 6.38 -24.85 10.18
N LEU A 239 6.40 -25.16 11.49
CA LEU A 239 7.59 -25.58 12.21
C LEU A 239 7.94 -27.05 11.98
N ASP A 240 6.93 -27.90 11.79
CA ASP A 240 7.06 -29.34 11.51
C ASP A 240 6.23 -29.72 10.27
N PRO A 241 6.78 -29.48 9.07
CA PRO A 241 6.11 -29.82 7.80
C PRO A 241 5.84 -31.31 7.63
N GLU A 242 6.67 -32.20 8.26
CA GLU A 242 6.56 -33.64 8.16
C GLU A 242 5.53 -34.21 9.15
N GLY A 243 5.12 -33.45 10.16
CA GLY A 243 4.14 -33.84 11.18
C GLY A 243 2.69 -34.00 10.72
N GLY A 244 2.44 -34.09 9.40
CA GLY A 244 1.12 -34.37 8.81
C GLY A 244 0.21 -33.15 8.59
N GLY A 245 0.75 -31.92 8.68
CA GLY A 245 0.04 -30.72 8.33
C GLY A 245 -0.11 -30.54 6.81
N ASN A 246 -1.09 -29.72 6.38
CA ASN A 246 -1.29 -29.43 4.96
C ASN A 246 -0.29 -28.36 4.48
N THR A 247 0.88 -28.77 4.00
CA THR A 247 1.95 -27.92 3.44
C THR A 247 1.79 -27.66 1.95
N TYR A 248 0.79 -28.27 1.30
CA TYR A 248 0.60 -28.27 -0.15
C TYR A 248 0.76 -26.90 -0.80
N GLN A 249 0.17 -25.84 -0.22
CA GLN A 249 0.26 -24.48 -0.77
C GLN A 249 1.70 -23.94 -0.73
N ILE A 250 2.38 -24.19 0.37
CA ILE A 250 3.76 -23.74 0.62
C ILE A 250 4.72 -24.45 -0.33
N ASP A 251 4.59 -25.78 -0.42
CA ASP A 251 5.45 -26.63 -1.26
C ASP A 251 5.33 -26.24 -2.74
N ARG A 252 4.10 -25.99 -3.21
CA ARG A 252 3.84 -25.57 -4.58
C ARG A 252 4.34 -24.16 -4.86
N ALA A 253 4.22 -23.24 -3.90
CA ALA A 253 4.76 -21.89 -4.02
C ALA A 253 6.30 -21.92 -4.10
N LEU A 254 6.95 -22.71 -3.25
CA LEU A 254 8.40 -22.89 -3.25
C LEU A 254 8.88 -23.57 -4.53
N GLN A 255 8.17 -24.63 -4.97
CA GLN A 255 8.45 -25.29 -6.25
C GLN A 255 8.39 -24.31 -7.42
N SER A 256 7.39 -23.43 -7.46
CA SER A 256 7.26 -22.40 -8.51
C SER A 256 8.44 -21.43 -8.51
N LEU A 257 8.92 -21.00 -7.32
CA LEU A 257 10.11 -20.17 -7.17
C LEU A 257 11.36 -20.86 -7.74
N LEU A 258 11.54 -22.16 -7.44
CA LEU A 258 12.71 -22.94 -7.89
C LEU A 258 12.65 -23.24 -9.40
N GLU A 259 11.46 -23.55 -9.94
CA GLU A 259 11.28 -23.86 -11.38
C GLU A 259 11.56 -22.66 -12.27
N GLY A 260 11.29 -21.44 -11.81
CA GLY A 260 11.46 -20.23 -12.61
C GLY A 260 12.90 -19.89 -12.95
N GLY A 261 13.87 -20.24 -12.09
CA GLY A 261 15.26 -19.89 -12.30
C GLY A 261 15.47 -18.37 -12.46
N TRP A 262 16.47 -17.97 -13.22
CA TRP A 262 16.80 -16.55 -13.41
C TRP A 262 15.82 -15.79 -14.30
N PHE A 263 15.33 -16.41 -15.39
CA PHE A 263 14.55 -15.75 -16.44
C PHE A 263 13.10 -16.21 -16.54
N GLY A 264 12.69 -17.19 -15.72
CA GLY A 264 11.37 -17.79 -15.79
C GLY A 264 11.26 -18.88 -16.87
N ARG A 265 10.13 -19.59 -16.85
CA ARG A 265 9.79 -20.59 -17.85
C ARG A 265 9.04 -19.99 -19.06
N GLY A 266 8.62 -18.76 -18.95
CA GLY A 266 7.76 -18.08 -19.91
C GLY A 266 6.31 -18.00 -19.46
N PRO A 267 5.55 -17.01 -20.00
CA PRO A 267 4.14 -16.81 -19.69
C PRO A 267 3.31 -18.06 -20.05
N GLY A 268 2.58 -18.62 -19.07
CA GLY A 268 1.74 -19.80 -19.28
C GLY A 268 2.45 -21.16 -19.06
N GLU A 269 3.75 -21.25 -19.12
CA GLU A 269 4.50 -22.50 -19.16
C GLU A 269 4.84 -23.08 -17.77
N SER A 270 4.76 -22.31 -16.69
CA SER A 270 5.01 -22.81 -15.33
C SER A 270 3.91 -23.79 -14.90
N ILE A 271 4.30 -25.06 -14.66
CA ILE A 271 3.39 -26.12 -14.21
C ILE A 271 3.06 -25.95 -12.73
N ALA A 272 4.06 -25.59 -11.92
CA ALA A 272 3.87 -25.43 -10.48
C ALA A 272 2.82 -24.38 -10.12
N LYS A 273 2.74 -23.25 -10.86
CA LYS A 273 1.72 -22.23 -10.62
C LYS A 273 0.30 -22.75 -10.81
N LYS A 274 0.08 -23.69 -11.76
CA LYS A 274 -1.24 -24.30 -12.01
C LYS A 274 -1.74 -25.09 -10.81
N LEU A 275 -0.83 -25.48 -9.91
CA LEU A 275 -1.12 -26.26 -8.72
C LEU A 275 -1.22 -25.41 -7.45
N ILE A 276 -0.84 -24.11 -7.49
CA ILE A 276 -0.93 -23.21 -6.33
C ILE A 276 -2.39 -22.79 -6.13
N PRO A 277 -3.03 -23.13 -5.00
CA PRO A 277 -4.29 -22.54 -4.61
C PRO A 277 -4.10 -21.04 -4.36
N ASP A 278 -5.08 -20.20 -4.74
CA ASP A 278 -5.04 -18.74 -4.53
C ASP A 278 -3.77 -18.05 -5.10
N ALA A 279 -3.17 -18.60 -6.19
CA ALA A 279 -1.98 -18.05 -6.85
C ALA A 279 -2.14 -16.57 -7.23
N HIS A 280 -3.35 -16.16 -7.63
CA HIS A 280 -3.68 -14.79 -8.03
C HIS A 280 -3.78 -13.79 -6.86
N ALA A 281 -3.95 -14.28 -5.62
CA ALA A 281 -4.14 -13.45 -4.43
C ALA A 281 -2.89 -13.48 -3.52
N ASP A 282 -2.69 -14.56 -2.76
CA ASP A 282 -1.70 -14.60 -1.70
C ASP A 282 -0.30 -14.97 -2.21
N TYR A 283 -0.21 -15.74 -3.31
CA TYR A 283 1.04 -16.30 -3.84
C TYR A 283 1.40 -15.75 -5.23
N VAL A 284 0.96 -14.54 -5.54
CA VAL A 284 1.25 -13.90 -6.84
C VAL A 284 2.73 -13.71 -7.10
N PHE A 285 3.54 -13.48 -6.06
CA PHE A 285 5.00 -13.35 -6.16
C PHE A 285 5.65 -14.67 -6.55
N SER A 286 5.24 -15.79 -5.95
CA SER A 286 5.73 -17.12 -6.32
C SER A 286 5.32 -17.51 -7.75
N ALA A 287 4.10 -17.18 -8.16
CA ALA A 287 3.63 -17.38 -9.53
C ALA A 287 4.44 -16.53 -10.54
N ALA A 288 4.74 -15.29 -10.18
CA ALA A 288 5.58 -14.39 -10.98
C ALA A 288 7.00 -14.94 -11.15
N ALA A 289 7.59 -15.49 -10.08
CA ALA A 289 8.91 -16.10 -10.15
C ALA A 289 8.94 -17.29 -11.10
N GLY A 290 7.93 -18.14 -11.09
CA GLY A 290 7.82 -19.29 -12.00
C GLY A 290 7.77 -18.89 -13.48
N GLU A 291 7.11 -17.80 -13.81
CA GLU A 291 6.95 -17.34 -15.19
C GLU A 291 8.03 -16.40 -15.70
N PHE A 292 8.36 -15.38 -14.90
CA PHE A 292 9.25 -14.28 -15.27
C PHE A 292 10.64 -14.39 -14.64
N GLY A 293 10.82 -15.34 -13.72
CA GLY A 293 12.08 -15.59 -13.04
C GLY A 293 12.43 -14.64 -11.91
N ILE A 294 13.58 -14.94 -11.30
CA ILE A 294 14.06 -14.23 -10.12
C ILE A 294 14.45 -12.77 -10.40
N LEU A 295 14.95 -12.47 -11.61
CA LEU A 295 15.32 -11.11 -12.00
C LEU A 295 14.12 -10.16 -11.99
N PHE A 296 12.97 -10.62 -12.50
CA PHE A 296 11.73 -9.86 -12.45
C PHE A 296 11.29 -9.63 -10.97
N CYS A 297 11.39 -10.66 -10.15
CA CYS A 297 11.05 -10.58 -8.72
C CYS A 297 11.96 -9.60 -7.97
N ILE A 298 13.26 -9.57 -8.26
CA ILE A 298 14.19 -8.58 -7.70
C ILE A 298 13.80 -7.17 -8.16
N GLY A 299 13.45 -6.99 -9.43
CA GLY A 299 12.94 -5.71 -9.94
C GLY A 299 11.67 -5.26 -9.23
N LEU A 300 10.73 -6.18 -8.98
CA LEU A 300 9.48 -5.89 -8.26
C LEU A 300 9.75 -5.48 -6.80
N VAL A 301 10.63 -6.20 -6.10
CA VAL A 301 11.06 -5.84 -4.73
C VAL A 301 11.78 -4.51 -4.73
N GLY A 302 12.65 -4.26 -5.71
CA GLY A 302 13.34 -2.97 -5.90
C GLY A 302 12.37 -1.81 -6.12
N LEU A 303 11.30 -2.01 -6.91
CA LEU A 303 10.25 -1.02 -7.13
C LEU A 303 9.46 -0.72 -5.83
N ILE A 304 9.10 -1.75 -5.06
CA ILE A 304 8.47 -1.59 -3.74
C ILE A 304 9.41 -0.82 -2.81
N GLY A 305 10.68 -1.19 -2.75
CA GLY A 305 11.69 -0.48 -1.96
C GLY A 305 11.85 0.98 -2.37
N PHE A 306 11.88 1.26 -3.68
CA PHE A 306 11.93 2.62 -4.21
C PHE A 306 10.72 3.46 -3.77
N ILE A 307 9.49 2.90 -3.85
CA ILE A 307 8.26 3.56 -3.40
C ILE A 307 8.38 3.93 -1.91
N VAL A 308 8.80 2.99 -1.07
CA VAL A 308 8.93 3.21 0.38
C VAL A 308 9.97 4.28 0.68
N ILE A 309 11.17 4.19 0.10
CA ILE A 309 12.26 5.15 0.31
C ILE A 309 11.82 6.54 -0.17
N ARG A 310 11.23 6.63 -1.35
CA ARG A 310 10.78 7.91 -1.90
C ARG A 310 9.69 8.55 -1.04
N ALA A 311 8.73 7.75 -0.57
CA ALA A 311 7.68 8.19 0.34
C ALA A 311 8.24 8.69 1.67
N MET A 312 9.20 7.98 2.27
CA MET A 312 9.87 8.39 3.50
C MET A 312 10.66 9.69 3.31
N MET A 313 11.38 9.83 2.19
CA MET A 313 12.09 11.07 1.87
C MET A 313 11.11 12.25 1.70
N GLY A 314 9.98 12.04 1.06
CA GLY A 314 8.90 13.03 0.93
C GLY A 314 8.31 13.43 2.28
N ALA A 315 8.07 12.46 3.15
CA ALA A 315 7.55 12.67 4.50
C ALA A 315 8.51 13.50 5.37
N GLN A 316 9.81 13.20 5.32
CA GLN A 316 10.81 13.92 6.13
C GLN A 316 11.00 15.38 5.73
N ARG A 317 10.67 15.74 4.49
CA ARG A 317 10.71 17.13 4.00
C ARG A 317 9.55 17.98 4.50
N GLN A 318 8.53 17.38 5.14
CA GLN A 318 7.37 18.10 5.61
C GLN A 318 7.67 18.88 6.88
N THR A 319 7.26 20.16 6.88
CA THR A 319 7.38 21.06 8.04
C THR A 319 6.33 20.75 9.11
N SER A 320 5.13 20.32 8.69
CA SER A 320 4.07 19.91 9.58
C SER A 320 4.37 18.57 10.24
N LEU A 321 4.43 18.54 11.57
CA LEU A 321 4.63 17.31 12.35
C LEU A 321 3.56 16.25 12.02
N PHE A 322 2.30 16.67 11.89
CA PHE A 322 1.21 15.79 11.47
C PHE A 322 1.50 15.15 10.11
N ALA A 323 1.80 15.95 9.09
CA ALA A 323 2.04 15.44 7.75
C ALA A 323 3.24 14.50 7.71
N ARG A 324 4.32 14.83 8.44
CA ARG A 324 5.52 14.00 8.57
C ARG A 324 5.21 12.65 9.21
N LEU A 325 4.51 12.64 10.35
CA LEU A 325 4.15 11.40 11.04
C LEU A 325 3.19 10.55 10.20
N ALA A 326 2.15 11.15 9.63
CA ALA A 326 1.13 10.43 8.86
C ALA A 326 1.72 9.82 7.58
N ALA A 327 2.48 10.59 6.79
CA ALA A 327 3.09 10.09 5.56
C ALA A 327 4.14 9.01 5.84
N SER A 328 4.99 9.18 6.88
CA SER A 328 5.95 8.15 7.28
C SER A 328 5.26 6.86 7.72
N THR A 329 4.17 6.97 8.49
CA THR A 329 3.43 5.80 8.96
C THR A 329 2.76 5.06 7.82
N LEU A 330 2.16 5.78 6.85
CA LEU A 330 1.57 5.17 5.66
C LEU A 330 2.62 4.46 4.80
N ALA A 331 3.82 5.06 4.64
CA ALA A 331 4.92 4.45 3.91
C ALA A 331 5.41 3.15 4.58
N VAL A 332 5.58 3.16 5.91
CA VAL A 332 5.97 1.96 6.65
C VAL A 332 4.86 0.91 6.65
N GLN A 333 3.59 1.31 6.74
CA GLN A 333 2.46 0.38 6.64
C GLN A 333 2.43 -0.34 5.29
N PHE A 334 2.67 0.39 4.18
CA PHE A 334 2.81 -0.19 2.85
C PHE A 334 4.01 -1.16 2.80
N ALA A 335 5.17 -0.78 3.36
CA ALA A 335 6.35 -1.64 3.45
C ALA A 335 6.09 -2.92 4.26
N MET A 336 5.43 -2.79 5.42
CA MET A 336 5.10 -3.93 6.28
C MET A 336 4.15 -4.90 5.58
N GLN A 337 3.09 -4.41 4.92
CA GLN A 337 2.14 -5.26 4.21
C GLN A 337 2.84 -5.99 3.05
N SER A 338 3.66 -5.28 2.27
CA SER A 338 4.45 -5.88 1.20
C SER A 338 5.44 -6.91 1.75
N GLY A 339 6.17 -6.56 2.80
CA GLY A 339 7.16 -7.44 3.44
C GLY A 339 6.55 -8.72 4.02
N ILE A 340 5.37 -8.63 4.65
CA ILE A 340 4.65 -9.80 5.16
C ILE A 340 4.25 -10.73 4.01
N ASN A 341 3.70 -10.20 2.90
CA ASN A 341 3.34 -11.03 1.75
C ASN A 341 4.59 -11.69 1.13
N LEU A 342 5.67 -10.94 0.93
CA LEU A 342 6.94 -11.48 0.42
C LEU A 342 7.50 -12.56 1.34
N ALA A 343 7.47 -12.34 2.66
CA ALA A 343 7.95 -13.31 3.63
C ALA A 343 7.12 -14.61 3.62
N VAL A 344 5.80 -14.53 3.41
CA VAL A 344 4.93 -15.70 3.21
C VAL A 344 5.32 -16.45 1.93
N ASN A 345 5.50 -15.73 0.82
CA ASN A 345 5.87 -16.34 -0.46
C ASN A 345 7.26 -17.02 -0.42
N LEU A 346 8.19 -16.46 0.37
CA LEU A 346 9.53 -17.02 0.59
C LEU A 346 9.57 -18.08 1.70
N ASN A 347 8.42 -18.45 2.25
CA ASN A 347 8.29 -19.42 3.37
C ASN A 347 9.11 -19.03 4.61
N LEU A 348 9.21 -17.73 4.91
CA LEU A 348 9.87 -17.22 6.11
C LEU A 348 8.92 -17.10 7.30
N ILE A 349 7.62 -17.01 7.03
CA ILE A 349 6.54 -16.93 8.02
C ILE A 349 5.33 -17.74 7.56
N PRO A 350 4.48 -18.22 8.50
CA PRO A 350 3.28 -18.97 8.15
C PRO A 350 2.31 -18.19 7.26
N PRO A 351 1.52 -18.86 6.38
CA PRO A 351 0.55 -18.22 5.51
C PRO A 351 -0.45 -17.33 6.27
N LYS A 352 -0.67 -16.09 5.80
CA LYS A 352 -1.50 -15.10 6.49
C LYS A 352 -2.70 -14.59 5.68
N GLY A 353 -2.81 -14.92 4.38
CA GLY A 353 -3.88 -14.43 3.52
C GLY A 353 -3.85 -12.91 3.35
N MET A 354 -2.68 -12.35 3.07
CA MET A 354 -2.49 -10.91 2.88
C MET A 354 -2.02 -10.64 1.46
N THR A 355 -2.70 -9.72 0.79
CA THR A 355 -2.38 -9.34 -0.59
C THR A 355 -1.11 -8.50 -0.68
N LEU A 356 -0.32 -8.71 -1.75
CA LEU A 356 0.77 -7.80 -2.13
C LEU A 356 0.16 -6.51 -2.71
N PRO A 357 0.45 -5.34 -2.12
CA PRO A 357 -0.14 -4.08 -2.53
C PRO A 357 -0.07 -3.80 -4.03
N PHE A 358 -1.20 -3.50 -4.66
CA PHE A 358 -1.40 -3.23 -6.08
C PHE A 358 -1.08 -4.39 -7.05
N VAL A 359 -0.45 -5.44 -6.57
CA VAL A 359 0.00 -6.57 -7.41
C VAL A 359 -0.97 -7.75 -7.32
N SER A 360 -1.37 -8.13 -6.10
CA SER A 360 -2.32 -9.22 -5.90
C SER A 360 -3.74 -8.84 -6.26
N TYR A 361 -4.51 -9.81 -6.73
CA TYR A 361 -5.95 -9.68 -6.82
C TYR A 361 -6.54 -9.54 -5.40
N GLY A 362 -7.06 -8.36 -5.07
CA GLY A 362 -7.51 -8.06 -3.72
C GLY A 362 -8.83 -7.27 -3.66
N GLY A 363 -9.49 -7.01 -4.81
CA GLY A 363 -10.77 -6.29 -4.83
C GLY A 363 -10.73 -5.00 -4.01
N THR A 364 -11.47 -4.95 -2.91
CA THR A 364 -11.56 -3.78 -2.04
C THR A 364 -10.26 -3.42 -1.31
N SER A 365 -9.35 -4.39 -1.11
CA SER A 365 -8.01 -4.13 -0.55
C SER A 365 -7.21 -3.17 -1.46
N MET A 366 -7.30 -3.33 -2.78
CA MET A 366 -6.64 -2.44 -3.74
C MET A 366 -7.13 -0.99 -3.60
N ILE A 367 -8.44 -0.77 -3.45
CA ILE A 367 -9.02 0.56 -3.24
C ILE A 367 -8.56 1.15 -1.91
N ALA A 368 -8.50 0.35 -0.85
CA ALA A 368 -8.05 0.79 0.46
C ALA A 368 -6.56 1.19 0.47
N ILE A 369 -5.72 0.43 -0.23
CA ILE A 369 -4.30 0.76 -0.42
C ILE A 369 -4.17 2.04 -1.25
N ALA A 370 -4.95 2.17 -2.33
CA ALA A 370 -4.98 3.37 -3.17
C ALA A 370 -5.41 4.61 -2.38
N PHE A 371 -6.40 4.48 -1.49
CA PHE A 371 -6.79 5.51 -0.54
C PHE A 371 -5.61 5.93 0.37
N GLY A 372 -4.91 4.96 0.96
CA GLY A 372 -3.74 5.24 1.81
C GLY A 372 -2.60 5.93 1.04
N MET A 373 -2.27 5.42 -0.16
CA MET A 373 -1.20 6.00 -0.98
C MET A 373 -1.57 7.38 -1.55
N GLY A 374 -2.85 7.61 -1.87
CA GLY A 374 -3.34 8.92 -2.26
C GLY A 374 -3.28 9.94 -1.12
N LEU A 375 -3.63 9.53 0.12
CA LEU A 375 -3.42 10.37 1.31
C LEU A 375 -1.93 10.66 1.56
N MET A 376 -1.06 9.68 1.38
CA MET A 376 0.39 9.87 1.48
C MET A 376 0.89 10.89 0.46
N LEU A 377 0.47 10.77 -0.80
CA LEU A 377 0.77 11.75 -1.86
C LEU A 377 0.26 13.15 -1.49
N ALA A 378 -0.97 13.28 -0.94
CA ALA A 378 -1.52 14.56 -0.49
C ALA A 378 -0.69 15.20 0.64
N LEU A 379 -0.27 14.38 1.60
CA LEU A 379 0.47 14.81 2.79
C LEU A 379 1.94 15.15 2.47
N THR A 380 2.50 14.61 1.39
CA THR A 380 3.87 14.88 0.94
C THR A 380 3.97 15.96 -0.14
N ARG A 381 2.84 16.55 -0.57
CA ARG A 381 2.85 17.66 -1.54
C ARG A 381 3.64 18.84 -1.03
N THR A 382 4.50 19.39 -1.86
CA THR A 382 5.27 20.61 -1.57
C THR A 382 4.63 21.80 -2.26
N LYS A 383 4.11 22.75 -1.49
CA LYS A 383 3.63 24.01 -2.04
C LYS A 383 4.83 24.84 -2.55
N PRO A 384 4.66 25.61 -3.66
CA PRO A 384 5.74 26.45 -4.17
C PRO A 384 6.29 27.46 -3.14
N GLU A 385 5.44 27.98 -2.26
CA GLU A 385 5.78 28.90 -1.19
C GLU A 385 6.70 28.26 -0.11
N GLU A 386 6.47 26.99 0.23
CA GLU A 386 7.29 26.26 1.18
C GLU A 386 8.68 25.91 0.60
N ARG A 387 8.78 25.73 -0.74
CA ARG A 387 10.07 25.51 -1.42
C ARG A 387 10.99 26.73 -1.34
N MET A 388 10.44 27.93 -1.38
CA MET A 388 11.23 29.17 -1.24
C MET A 388 11.71 29.34 0.21
N ALA A 389 10.90 28.96 1.19
CA ALA A 389 11.25 29.07 2.62
C ALA A 389 12.30 28.05 3.08
N THR A 390 12.40 26.89 2.41
CA THR A 390 13.34 25.82 2.78
C THR A 390 14.68 25.88 2.05
N GLY A 391 14.92 26.88 1.20
CA GLY A 391 16.20 27.08 0.49
C GLY A 391 16.58 25.95 -0.49
N ILE A 392 15.64 25.05 -0.84
CA ILE A 392 15.89 23.99 -1.82
C ILE A 392 15.98 24.68 -3.19
N PRO A 393 17.15 24.69 -3.88
CA PRO A 393 17.28 25.36 -5.16
C PRO A 393 16.28 24.78 -6.15
N ALA A 394 15.42 25.65 -6.71
CA ALA A 394 14.70 25.30 -7.90
C ALA A 394 15.75 24.86 -8.93
N TYR A 395 15.59 23.65 -9.50
CA TYR A 395 16.41 23.21 -10.61
C TYR A 395 16.38 24.33 -11.68
N ARG A 396 17.44 25.13 -11.75
CA ARG A 396 17.64 26.12 -12.81
C ARG A 396 17.73 25.29 -14.09
N SER A 397 16.66 25.34 -14.89
CA SER A 397 16.77 24.98 -16.30
C SER A 397 17.90 25.83 -16.87
N ALA A 398 18.98 25.14 -17.25
CA ALA A 398 20.12 25.74 -17.95
C ALA A 398 19.64 26.17 -19.36
N VAL A 399 19.01 27.34 -19.41
CA VAL A 399 18.96 28.19 -20.61
C VAL A 399 19.07 29.61 -20.07
N ALA A 400 20.31 30.01 -19.77
CA ALA A 400 20.63 31.42 -19.71
C ALA A 400 20.63 31.93 -21.15
N PRO A 401 19.92 33.01 -21.49
CA PRO A 401 20.14 33.69 -22.75
C PRO A 401 21.55 34.24 -22.72
N LEU A 402 22.36 33.89 -23.71
CA LEU A 402 23.61 34.56 -24.01
C LEU A 402 23.24 36.01 -24.39
N VAL A 403 23.44 36.92 -23.46
CA VAL A 403 23.48 38.35 -23.75
C VAL A 403 24.91 38.66 -24.21
N PRO A 404 25.16 39.17 -25.41
CA PRO A 404 26.50 39.59 -25.78
C PRO A 404 26.87 40.82 -24.93
N ALA A 405 28.07 40.77 -24.38
CA ALA A 405 28.70 41.93 -23.78
C ALA A 405 29.12 42.91 -24.90
N GLU A 406 28.62 44.14 -24.83
CA GLU A 406 29.24 45.33 -25.47
C GLU A 406 30.23 45.95 -24.49
#